data_428ee26cc25de2ff688633c949c6032e
#
_entry.id   428ee26cc25de2ff688633c949c6032e
#
_cell.length_a   1.000
_cell.length_b   1.000
_cell.length_c   1.000
_cell.angle_alpha   90.00
_cell.angle_beta   90.00
_cell.angle_gamma   90.00
#
_symmetry.space_group_name_H-M   'P 1'
#
loop_
_entity.id
_entity.type
_entity.pdbx_description
1 polymer ?
#
loop_
_entity_poly.entity_id
_entity_poly.type
_entity_poly.pdbx_seq_one_letter_code
_entity_poly.pdbx_strand_id
1 'polypeptide(L)'
;MRNLAVLALLLAAMASSWWLWMLQDKPADTALLGPPRSDYQLQQFEMVSLDAQGQEAFSASGPQLARHPSAGTLTVSTPHFTFPDAKGQRWQAKATHAWISADGNELRLLQEVLLDSVLPLPNSTTIQTQRLDVFPQSGMLRSDDSVTIRDAASILQGIGLRADLNTRRFQLLSEVRARYVPASPPPAAATP
;
A
#
# COMPACT_ATOMS: atom_id res chain seq x y z
N MET A 1 35.56 -30.80 -61.29
CA MET A 1 35.57 -31.36 -59.91
C MET A 1 35.64 -30.26 -58.84
N ARG A 2 36.49 -29.23 -59.01
CA ARG A 2 36.64 -28.15 -58.01
C ARG A 2 35.37 -27.31 -57.77
N ASN A 3 34.56 -27.06 -58.79
CA ASN A 3 33.31 -26.29 -58.66
C ASN A 3 32.16 -27.10 -58.03
N LEU A 4 32.14 -28.42 -58.19
CA LEU A 4 31.20 -29.31 -57.53
C LEU A 4 31.46 -29.39 -56.02
N ALA A 5 32.74 -29.39 -55.61
CA ALA A 5 33.12 -29.41 -54.20
C ALA A 5 32.73 -28.09 -53.47
N VAL A 6 32.89 -26.92 -54.16
CA VAL A 6 32.48 -25.62 -53.63
C VAL A 6 30.96 -25.51 -53.48
N LEU A 7 30.22 -26.04 -54.46
CA LEU A 7 28.73 -26.06 -54.39
C LEU A 7 28.22 -26.95 -53.22
N ALA A 8 28.85 -28.10 -53.00
CA ALA A 8 28.53 -29.01 -51.91
C ALA A 8 28.81 -28.36 -50.52
N LEU A 9 29.91 -27.60 -50.39
CA LEU A 9 30.23 -26.89 -49.16
C LEU A 9 29.23 -25.74 -48.85
N LEU A 10 28.78 -25.03 -49.88
CA LEU A 10 27.76 -23.98 -49.74
C LEU A 10 26.41 -24.53 -49.30
N LEU A 11 26.00 -25.68 -49.89
CA LEU A 11 24.77 -26.36 -49.47
C LEU A 11 24.84 -26.91 -48.05
N ALA A 12 25.98 -27.45 -47.65
CA ALA A 12 26.21 -27.90 -46.26
C ALA A 12 26.19 -26.73 -45.25
N ALA A 13 26.76 -25.58 -45.63
CA ALA A 13 26.72 -24.38 -44.79
C ALA A 13 25.28 -23.80 -44.63
N MET A 14 24.49 -23.77 -45.73
CA MET A 14 23.09 -23.37 -45.67
C MET A 14 22.23 -24.34 -44.83
N ALA A 15 22.44 -25.62 -44.97
CA ALA A 15 21.73 -26.64 -44.18
C ALA A 15 22.08 -26.53 -42.68
N SER A 16 23.36 -26.27 -42.35
CA SER A 16 23.81 -26.06 -40.99
C SER A 16 23.20 -24.79 -40.38
N SER A 17 23.18 -23.70 -41.15
CA SER A 17 22.53 -22.42 -40.67
C SER A 17 21.02 -22.57 -40.47
N TRP A 18 20.35 -23.28 -41.36
CA TRP A 18 18.92 -23.59 -41.22
C TRP A 18 18.64 -24.47 -39.99
N TRP A 19 19.48 -25.46 -39.73
CA TRP A 19 19.36 -26.30 -38.53
C TRP A 19 19.58 -25.53 -37.23
N LEU A 20 20.56 -24.62 -37.19
CA LEU A 20 20.78 -23.72 -36.06
C LEU A 20 19.60 -22.78 -35.84
N TRP A 21 19.01 -22.24 -36.89
CA TRP A 21 17.85 -21.36 -36.81
C TRP A 21 16.62 -22.11 -36.27
N MET A 22 16.38 -23.32 -36.71
CA MET A 22 15.32 -24.20 -36.23
C MET A 22 15.48 -24.63 -34.76
N LEU A 23 16.72 -24.62 -34.25
CA LEU A 23 17.01 -24.88 -32.83
C LEU A 23 16.85 -23.64 -31.94
N GLN A 24 16.90 -22.44 -32.52
CA GLN A 24 16.65 -21.18 -31.83
C GLN A 24 15.16 -20.87 -31.66
N ASP A 25 14.30 -21.41 -32.53
CA ASP A 25 12.84 -21.29 -32.43
C ASP A 25 12.20 -22.29 -31.44
N LYS A 26 12.93 -22.75 -30.43
CA LYS A 26 12.22 -23.32 -29.30
C LYS A 26 11.47 -22.17 -28.64
N PRO A 27 10.12 -22.20 -28.62
CA PRO A 27 9.37 -21.29 -27.76
C PRO A 27 9.98 -21.47 -26.37
N ALA A 28 10.41 -20.34 -25.80
CA ALA A 28 10.85 -20.32 -24.42
C ALA A 28 9.84 -21.13 -23.62
N ASP A 29 10.31 -22.17 -22.97
CA ASP A 29 9.53 -23.10 -22.17
C ASP A 29 8.33 -22.38 -21.60
N THR A 30 7.17 -22.98 -21.82
CA THR A 30 6.08 -22.87 -20.88
C THR A 30 6.65 -23.30 -19.54
N ALA A 31 7.42 -22.41 -18.93
CA ALA A 31 7.81 -22.53 -17.55
C ALA A 31 6.53 -22.86 -16.83
N LEU A 32 6.50 -24.00 -16.19
CA LEU A 32 5.44 -24.50 -15.36
C LEU A 32 4.82 -23.28 -14.67
N LEU A 33 3.68 -22.81 -15.22
CA LEU A 33 2.89 -21.72 -14.64
C LEU A 33 2.28 -22.28 -13.36
N GLY A 34 3.13 -22.43 -12.36
CA GLY A 34 2.67 -22.47 -11.01
C GLY A 34 2.02 -21.10 -10.69
N PRO A 35 1.11 -21.02 -9.75
CA PRO A 35 0.55 -19.74 -9.32
C PRO A 35 1.70 -18.76 -9.09
N PRO A 36 1.54 -17.46 -9.43
CA PRO A 36 2.61 -16.49 -9.33
C PRO A 36 3.21 -16.55 -7.92
N ARG A 37 4.43 -17.03 -7.83
CA ARG A 37 5.14 -17.13 -6.55
C ARG A 37 5.70 -15.77 -6.25
N SER A 38 5.59 -15.34 -4.98
CA SER A 38 6.26 -14.13 -4.54
C SER A 38 7.76 -14.23 -4.79
N ASP A 39 8.40 -13.13 -5.23
CA ASP A 39 9.86 -13.04 -5.32
C ASP A 39 10.50 -13.32 -3.97
N TYR A 40 9.89 -12.78 -2.91
CA TYR A 40 10.26 -13.05 -1.54
C TYR A 40 9.05 -12.91 -0.61
N GLN A 41 9.14 -13.59 0.52
CA GLN A 41 8.23 -13.45 1.64
C GLN A 41 9.04 -13.14 2.89
N LEU A 42 8.57 -12.17 3.64
CA LEU A 42 9.15 -11.82 4.94
C LEU A 42 8.16 -12.21 6.03
N GLN A 43 8.67 -12.75 7.12
CA GLN A 43 7.90 -13.04 8.34
C GLN A 43 8.38 -12.11 9.44
N GLN A 44 7.42 -11.57 10.24
CA GLN A 44 7.70 -10.64 11.34
C GLN A 44 8.63 -9.50 10.87
N PHE A 45 8.19 -8.76 9.86
CA PHE A 45 8.99 -7.72 9.23
C PHE A 45 8.72 -6.35 9.86
N GLU A 46 9.73 -5.51 9.76
CA GLU A 46 9.66 -4.06 9.96
C GLU A 46 10.37 -3.38 8.79
N MET A 47 9.76 -2.37 8.22
CA MET A 47 10.31 -1.62 7.09
C MET A 47 10.03 -0.12 7.23
N VAL A 48 10.93 0.69 6.69
CA VAL A 48 10.77 2.13 6.54
C VAL A 48 10.87 2.47 5.07
N SER A 49 9.88 3.18 4.56
CA SER A 49 9.88 3.74 3.21
C SER A 49 10.29 5.20 3.27
N LEU A 50 11.20 5.59 2.39
CA LEU A 50 11.67 6.97 2.29
C LEU A 50 11.08 7.64 1.06
N ASP A 51 10.84 8.94 1.15
CA ASP A 51 10.45 9.77 0.02
C ASP A 51 11.67 10.14 -0.88
N ALA A 52 11.43 10.90 -1.94
CA ALA A 52 12.48 11.34 -2.86
C ALA A 52 13.53 12.25 -2.21
N GLN A 53 13.25 12.83 -1.04
CA GLN A 53 14.15 13.66 -0.24
C GLN A 53 14.90 12.85 0.84
N GLY A 54 14.66 11.53 0.92
CA GLY A 54 15.26 10.65 1.92
C GLY A 54 14.62 10.77 3.30
N GLN A 55 13.45 11.42 3.42
CA GLN A 55 12.70 11.48 4.68
C GLN A 55 11.76 10.27 4.80
N GLU A 56 11.40 9.90 6.03
CA GLU A 56 10.42 8.83 6.28
C GLU A 56 9.06 9.21 5.66
N ALA A 57 8.64 8.47 4.64
CA ALA A 57 7.30 8.57 4.07
C ALA A 57 6.29 7.77 4.90
N PHE A 58 6.67 6.56 5.29
CA PHE A 58 5.94 5.74 6.25
C PHE A 58 6.83 4.62 6.80
N SER A 59 6.45 4.08 7.94
CA SER A 59 6.96 2.79 8.43
C SER A 59 5.84 1.75 8.46
N ALA A 60 6.19 0.49 8.25
CA ALA A 60 5.26 -0.63 8.25
C ALA A 60 5.84 -1.83 8.97
N SER A 61 5.00 -2.52 9.73
CA SER A 61 5.34 -3.80 10.35
C SER A 61 4.16 -4.76 10.24
N GLY A 62 4.44 -6.05 10.37
CA GLY A 62 3.40 -7.08 10.33
C GLY A 62 3.95 -8.49 10.35
N PRO A 63 3.06 -9.49 10.48
CA PRO A 63 3.46 -10.88 10.55
C PRO A 63 3.96 -11.43 9.21
N GLN A 64 3.44 -10.94 8.08
CA GLN A 64 3.79 -11.44 6.77
C GLN A 64 3.72 -10.36 5.71
N LEU A 65 4.74 -10.30 4.85
CA LEU A 65 4.81 -9.50 3.65
C LEU A 65 5.19 -10.39 2.48
N ALA A 66 4.55 -10.21 1.33
CA ALA A 66 4.88 -10.89 0.09
C ALA A 66 5.00 -9.88 -1.06
N ARG A 67 6.05 -10.02 -1.89
CA ARG A 67 6.24 -9.20 -3.09
C ARG A 67 5.78 -9.95 -4.33
N HIS A 68 4.98 -9.28 -5.18
CA HIS A 68 4.56 -9.85 -6.45
C HIS A 68 5.71 -9.81 -7.47
N PRO A 69 6.08 -10.94 -8.11
CA PRO A 69 7.30 -11.04 -8.92
C PRO A 69 7.31 -10.13 -10.16
N SER A 70 6.19 -10.01 -10.86
CA SER A 70 6.11 -9.22 -12.09
C SER A 70 5.65 -7.79 -11.85
N ALA A 71 4.73 -7.57 -10.91
CA ALA A 71 4.18 -6.24 -10.64
C ALA A 71 5.03 -5.42 -9.65
N GLY A 72 5.92 -6.07 -8.89
CA GLY A 72 6.73 -5.41 -7.86
C GLY A 72 5.94 -4.90 -6.65
N THR A 73 4.62 -5.10 -6.63
CA THR A 73 3.74 -4.67 -5.55
C THR A 73 3.90 -5.55 -4.32
N LEU A 74 3.57 -5.00 -3.15
CA LEU A 74 3.64 -5.72 -1.90
C LEU A 74 2.24 -5.97 -1.34
N THR A 75 2.05 -7.14 -0.74
CA THR A 75 0.86 -7.47 0.06
C THR A 75 1.29 -7.74 1.49
N VAL A 76 0.53 -7.23 2.45
CA VAL A 76 0.83 -7.34 3.87
C VAL A 76 -0.40 -7.87 4.60
N SER A 77 -0.21 -8.86 5.44
CA SER A 77 -1.23 -9.37 6.35
C SER A 77 -1.14 -8.65 7.69
N THR A 78 -2.28 -8.25 8.23
CA THR A 78 -2.41 -7.58 9.54
C THR A 78 -1.37 -6.48 9.75
N PRO A 79 -1.32 -5.49 8.82
CA PRO A 79 -0.30 -4.46 8.84
C PRO A 79 -0.51 -3.46 9.98
N HIS A 80 0.61 -2.92 10.46
CA HIS A 80 0.67 -1.70 11.27
C HIS A 80 1.51 -0.68 10.53
N PHE A 81 0.90 0.42 10.15
CA PHE A 81 1.57 1.54 9.49
C PHE A 81 1.71 2.72 10.43
N THR A 82 2.78 3.48 10.27
CA THR A 82 2.94 4.79 10.89
C THR A 82 3.31 5.80 9.82
N PHE A 83 2.61 6.93 9.79
CA PHE A 83 2.82 8.03 8.84
C PHE A 83 3.16 9.29 9.62
N PRO A 84 4.28 9.97 9.34
CA PRO A 84 4.51 11.31 9.82
C PRO A 84 3.63 12.32 9.06
N ASP A 85 3.08 13.33 9.77
CA ASP A 85 2.48 14.49 9.11
C ASP A 85 3.56 15.58 8.90
N ALA A 86 3.20 16.64 8.17
CA ALA A 86 4.12 17.76 7.89
C ALA A 86 4.61 18.50 9.16
N LYS A 87 3.99 18.25 10.31
CA LYS A 87 4.37 18.82 11.62
C LYS A 87 5.16 17.84 12.49
N GLY A 88 5.52 16.67 11.94
CA GLY A 88 6.22 15.60 12.64
C GLY A 88 5.34 14.80 13.61
N GLN A 89 4.02 15.00 13.59
CA GLN A 89 3.11 14.14 14.35
C GLN A 89 2.85 12.85 13.60
N ARG A 90 2.59 11.78 14.33
CA ARG A 90 2.43 10.46 13.75
C ARG A 90 0.97 10.03 13.72
N TRP A 91 0.60 9.40 12.64
CA TRP A 91 -0.67 8.69 12.45
C TRP A 91 -0.38 7.20 12.40
N GLN A 92 -1.16 6.40 13.10
CA GLN A 92 -1.07 4.94 13.07
C GLN A 92 -2.27 4.36 12.34
N ALA A 93 -2.02 3.45 11.41
CA ALA A 93 -3.07 2.74 10.71
C ALA A 93 -2.92 1.23 10.88
N LYS A 94 -4.06 0.55 11.06
CA LYS A 94 -4.19 -0.90 11.16
C LYS A 94 -5.25 -1.36 10.18
N ALA A 95 -5.10 -2.57 9.65
CA ALA A 95 -6.08 -3.21 8.79
C ALA A 95 -5.90 -4.74 8.83
N THR A 96 -6.81 -5.49 8.24
CA THR A 96 -6.64 -6.93 8.06
C THR A 96 -5.65 -7.23 6.95
N HIS A 97 -5.68 -6.45 5.86
CA HIS A 97 -4.77 -6.57 4.72
C HIS A 97 -4.33 -5.20 4.23
N ALA A 98 -3.17 -5.18 3.60
CA ALA A 98 -2.73 -4.01 2.83
C ALA A 98 -2.09 -4.43 1.50
N TRP A 99 -2.21 -3.55 0.54
CA TRP A 99 -1.50 -3.58 -0.72
C TRP A 99 -0.71 -2.29 -0.86
N ILE A 100 0.54 -2.39 -1.35
CA ILE A 100 1.44 -1.25 -1.55
C ILE A 100 1.87 -1.27 -3.01
N SER A 101 1.80 -0.13 -3.68
CA SER A 101 2.31 0.02 -5.06
C SER A 101 3.81 -0.21 -5.12
N ALA A 102 4.32 -0.57 -6.32
CA ALA A 102 5.74 -0.89 -6.51
C ALA A 102 6.68 0.29 -6.19
N ASP A 103 6.19 1.51 -6.36
CA ASP A 103 6.90 2.77 -6.07
C ASP A 103 6.65 3.31 -4.64
N GLY A 104 5.80 2.63 -3.85
CA GLY A 104 5.45 3.06 -2.49
C GLY A 104 4.55 4.30 -2.42
N ASN A 105 4.04 4.79 -3.55
CA ASN A 105 3.27 6.03 -3.60
C ASN A 105 1.79 5.86 -3.25
N GLU A 106 1.28 4.63 -3.30
CA GLU A 106 -0.09 4.28 -2.98
C GLU A 106 -0.14 3.07 -2.05
N LEU A 107 -0.85 3.21 -0.94
CA LEU A 107 -1.18 2.12 -0.03
C LEU A 107 -2.69 1.95 0.02
N ARG A 108 -3.18 0.72 -0.10
CA ARG A 108 -4.59 0.37 0.09
C ARG A 108 -4.72 -0.49 1.34
N LEU A 109 -5.40 0.04 2.32
CA LEU A 109 -5.76 -0.66 3.54
C LEU A 109 -7.15 -1.26 3.36
N LEU A 110 -7.32 -2.52 3.69
CA LEU A 110 -8.53 -3.28 3.39
C LEU A 110 -8.98 -4.03 4.64
N GLN A 111 -10.28 -3.96 4.90
CA GLN A 111 -10.99 -4.60 5.99
C GLN A 111 -10.56 -4.09 7.37
N GLU A 112 -11.54 -3.69 8.15
CA GLU A 112 -11.37 -3.22 9.53
C GLU A 112 -10.30 -2.14 9.67
N VAL A 113 -10.30 -1.19 8.76
CA VAL A 113 -9.30 -0.12 8.76
C VAL A 113 -9.55 0.83 9.92
N LEU A 114 -8.51 0.99 10.74
CA LEU A 114 -8.47 1.94 11.86
C LEU A 114 -7.27 2.87 11.66
N LEU A 115 -7.51 4.17 11.61
CA LEU A 115 -6.48 5.20 11.55
C LEU A 115 -6.61 6.11 12.76
N ASP A 116 -5.56 6.19 13.57
CA ASP A 116 -5.51 6.97 14.80
C ASP A 116 -4.42 8.03 14.74
N SER A 117 -4.74 9.25 15.19
CA SER A 117 -3.71 10.24 15.44
C SER A 117 -3.02 9.94 16.78
N VAL A 118 -1.68 9.89 16.79
CA VAL A 118 -0.90 9.67 18.01
C VAL A 118 -0.78 11.00 18.76
N LEU A 119 -1.91 11.50 19.26
CA LEU A 119 -1.97 12.68 20.12
C LEU A 119 -2.46 12.29 21.52
N PRO A 120 -1.98 12.98 22.58
CA PRO A 120 -2.54 12.79 23.90
C PRO A 120 -4.04 13.13 23.91
N LEU A 121 -4.83 12.34 24.62
CA LEU A 121 -6.23 12.70 24.90
C LEU A 121 -6.30 14.11 25.54
N PRO A 122 -7.30 14.93 25.22
CA PRO A 122 -8.51 14.63 24.46
C PRO A 122 -8.43 14.84 22.95
N ASN A 123 -7.29 15.15 22.37
CA ASN A 123 -7.15 15.62 20.98
C ASN A 123 -6.90 14.49 19.97
N SER A 124 -7.11 13.23 20.35
CA SER A 124 -6.98 12.10 19.44
C SER A 124 -8.14 12.06 18.45
N THR A 125 -7.82 11.78 17.18
CA THR A 125 -8.81 11.56 16.12
C THR A 125 -8.68 10.11 15.65
N THR A 126 -9.79 9.39 15.60
CA THR A 126 -9.89 8.01 15.11
C THR A 126 -10.78 7.98 13.88
N ILE A 127 -10.32 7.33 12.82
CA ILE A 127 -11.09 7.09 11.59
C ILE A 127 -11.25 5.59 11.38
N GLN A 128 -12.48 5.14 11.19
CA GLN A 128 -12.83 3.75 10.92
C GLN A 128 -13.53 3.62 9.57
N THR A 129 -13.10 2.66 8.75
CA THR A 129 -13.70 2.36 7.46
C THR A 129 -13.38 0.92 7.01
N GLN A 130 -13.96 0.44 5.92
CA GLN A 130 -13.64 -0.87 5.35
C GLN A 130 -12.47 -0.81 4.35
N ARG A 131 -12.27 0.34 3.72
CA ARG A 131 -11.17 0.57 2.79
C ARG A 131 -10.64 1.98 2.92
N LEU A 132 -9.32 2.12 2.88
CA LEU A 132 -8.65 3.43 2.89
C LEU A 132 -7.47 3.40 1.92
N ASP A 133 -7.52 4.25 0.91
CA ASP A 133 -6.39 4.52 0.03
C ASP A 133 -5.58 5.69 0.64
N VAL A 134 -4.30 5.47 0.83
CA VAL A 134 -3.35 6.41 1.45
C VAL A 134 -2.28 6.76 0.44
N PHE A 135 -1.97 8.04 0.33
CA PHE A 135 -0.92 8.59 -0.53
C PHE A 135 0.14 9.27 0.35
N PRO A 136 1.16 8.53 0.81
CA PRO A 136 2.09 9.01 1.85
C PRO A 136 2.81 10.30 1.48
N GLN A 137 3.26 10.43 0.23
CA GLN A 137 4.00 11.61 -0.22
C GLN A 137 3.19 12.91 -0.17
N SER A 138 1.88 12.83 -0.42
CA SER A 138 0.98 13.99 -0.39
C SER A 138 0.24 14.16 0.93
N GLY A 139 0.25 13.13 1.80
CA GLY A 139 -0.55 13.09 3.01
C GLY A 139 -2.06 12.97 2.77
N MET A 140 -2.46 12.62 1.54
CA MET A 140 -3.86 12.49 1.17
C MET A 140 -4.41 11.12 1.52
N LEU A 141 -5.67 11.10 1.97
CA LEU A 141 -6.45 9.90 2.24
C LEU A 141 -7.74 9.91 1.43
N ARG A 142 -8.14 8.73 0.99
CA ARG A 142 -9.39 8.54 0.25
C ARG A 142 -10.08 7.26 0.68
N SER A 143 -11.38 7.34 0.88
CA SER A 143 -12.28 6.18 0.99
C SER A 143 -13.56 6.47 0.22
N ASP A 144 -14.15 5.46 -0.40
CA ASP A 144 -15.47 5.56 -1.01
C ASP A 144 -16.52 4.78 -0.18
N ASP A 145 -16.10 4.13 0.90
CA ASP A 145 -16.93 3.35 1.80
C ASP A 145 -17.54 4.20 2.93
N SER A 146 -18.34 3.55 3.78
CA SER A 146 -18.82 4.11 5.05
C SER A 146 -17.65 4.47 5.96
N VAL A 147 -17.66 5.67 6.52
CA VAL A 147 -16.60 6.17 7.39
C VAL A 147 -17.20 6.69 8.70
N THR A 148 -16.56 6.36 9.80
CA THR A 148 -16.82 6.94 11.11
C THR A 148 -15.57 7.67 11.59
N ILE A 149 -15.69 8.97 11.86
CA ILE A 149 -14.63 9.78 12.45
C ILE A 149 -15.06 10.10 13.88
N ARG A 150 -14.17 9.83 14.85
CA ARG A 150 -14.36 10.19 16.25
C ARG A 150 -13.24 11.11 16.70
N ASP A 151 -13.61 12.16 17.36
CA ASP A 151 -12.70 13.00 18.11
C ASP A 151 -13.22 13.17 19.57
N ALA A 152 -12.55 13.99 20.40
CA ALA A 152 -12.92 14.17 21.79
C ALA A 152 -14.37 14.63 22.04
N ALA A 153 -14.95 15.35 21.11
CA ALA A 153 -16.23 16.04 21.29
C ALA A 153 -17.28 15.60 20.27
N SER A 154 -16.93 14.87 19.23
CA SER A 154 -17.85 14.56 18.16
C SER A 154 -17.66 13.16 17.55
N ILE A 155 -18.75 12.64 17.01
CA ILE A 155 -18.77 11.46 16.15
C ILE A 155 -19.42 11.90 14.85
N LEU A 156 -18.66 11.80 13.75
CA LEU A 156 -19.15 12.04 12.40
C LEU A 156 -19.21 10.70 11.66
N GLN A 157 -20.31 10.47 10.97
CA GLN A 157 -20.51 9.31 10.11
C GLN A 157 -20.93 9.78 8.72
N GLY A 158 -20.53 9.06 7.69
CA GLY A 158 -20.92 9.37 6.31
C GLY A 158 -20.38 8.33 5.33
N ILE A 159 -20.64 8.55 4.05
CA ILE A 159 -20.10 7.73 2.97
C ILE A 159 -19.14 8.58 2.16
N GLY A 160 -17.95 8.00 1.89
CA GLY A 160 -16.87 8.67 1.19
C GLY A 160 -16.10 9.66 2.06
N LEU A 161 -14.76 9.55 2.03
CA LEU A 161 -13.82 10.40 2.73
C LEU A 161 -12.82 10.99 1.76
N ARG A 162 -12.53 12.25 1.92
CA ARG A 162 -11.33 12.92 1.40
C ARG A 162 -10.68 13.63 2.56
N ALA A 163 -9.42 13.32 2.80
CA ALA A 163 -8.70 13.91 3.93
C ALA A 163 -7.27 14.28 3.54
N ASP A 164 -6.73 15.27 4.24
CA ASP A 164 -5.35 15.73 4.14
C ASP A 164 -4.78 15.75 5.57
N LEU A 165 -3.84 14.88 5.85
CA LEU A 165 -3.20 14.74 7.16
C LEU A 165 -2.35 15.96 7.51
N ASN A 166 -1.73 16.59 6.51
CA ASN A 166 -0.85 17.75 6.70
C ASN A 166 -1.62 18.98 7.20
N THR A 167 -2.81 19.19 6.61
CA THR A 167 -3.71 20.29 7.00
C THR A 167 -4.76 19.87 8.01
N ARG A 168 -4.88 18.56 8.30
CA ARG A 168 -5.92 17.95 9.16
C ARG A 168 -7.34 18.32 8.75
N ARG A 169 -7.55 18.39 7.44
CA ARG A 169 -8.86 18.63 6.87
C ARG A 169 -9.48 17.30 6.48
N PHE A 170 -10.70 17.05 6.99
CA PHE A 170 -11.50 15.87 6.68
C PHE A 170 -12.82 16.31 6.06
N GLN A 171 -13.20 15.66 4.97
CA GLN A 171 -14.46 15.92 4.26
C GLN A 171 -15.18 14.60 4.03
N LEU A 172 -16.39 14.45 4.54
CA LEU A 172 -17.31 13.38 4.20
C LEU A 172 -18.18 13.82 3.01
N LEU A 173 -18.40 12.90 2.06
CA LEU A 173 -18.99 13.24 0.77
C LEU A 173 -20.51 13.17 0.77
N SER A 174 -21.10 12.18 1.46
CA SER A 174 -22.55 11.98 1.49
C SER A 174 -23.02 11.33 2.78
N GLU A 175 -24.34 11.35 3.00
CA GLU A 175 -25.03 10.77 4.16
C GLU A 175 -24.44 11.19 5.51
N VAL A 176 -24.02 12.44 5.61
CA VAL A 176 -23.30 12.93 6.80
C VAL A 176 -24.25 13.08 7.98
N ARG A 177 -23.87 12.42 9.07
CA ARG A 177 -24.51 12.53 10.39
C ARG A 177 -23.45 12.93 11.42
N ALA A 178 -23.77 13.91 12.23
CA ALA A 178 -22.90 14.39 13.28
C ALA A 178 -23.60 14.24 14.64
N ARG A 179 -22.88 13.71 15.62
CA ARG A 179 -23.30 13.66 17.02
C ARG A 179 -22.28 14.34 17.86
N TYR A 180 -22.68 15.35 18.60
CA TYR A 180 -21.85 16.01 19.61
C TYR A 180 -21.95 15.28 20.95
N VAL A 181 -20.81 15.00 21.57
CA VAL A 181 -20.71 14.41 22.90
C VAL A 181 -20.05 15.47 23.80
N PRO A 182 -20.84 16.21 24.59
CA PRO A 182 -20.26 17.24 25.47
C PRO A 182 -19.30 16.58 26.49
N ALA A 183 -18.15 17.18 26.68
CA ALA A 183 -17.27 16.78 27.77
C ALA A 183 -18.01 16.92 29.11
N SER A 184 -17.93 15.91 29.98
CA SER A 184 -18.49 15.99 31.31
C SER A 184 -17.88 17.22 32.04
N PRO A 185 -18.71 18.05 32.66
CA PRO A 185 -18.18 19.20 33.43
C PRO A 185 -17.21 18.68 34.50
N PRO A 186 -16.12 19.40 34.76
CA PRO A 186 -15.21 19.03 35.86
C PRO A 186 -16.00 18.92 37.16
N PRO A 187 -15.66 17.95 38.05
CA PRO A 187 -16.32 17.83 39.33
C PRO A 187 -16.22 19.17 40.05
N ALA A 188 -17.38 19.69 40.49
CA ALA A 188 -17.44 20.92 41.24
C ALA A 188 -16.46 20.83 42.42
N ALA A 189 -15.50 21.75 42.47
CA ALA A 189 -14.57 21.82 43.56
C ALA A 189 -15.38 21.97 44.86
N ALA A 190 -15.28 20.96 45.72
CA ALA A 190 -15.85 21.05 47.05
C ALA A 190 -15.20 22.26 47.75
N THR A 191 -15.98 23.29 47.94
CA THR A 191 -15.60 24.45 48.75
C THR A 191 -15.53 23.99 50.20
N PRO A 192 -14.45 24.31 50.95
CA PRO A 192 -14.27 23.93 52.31
C PRO A 192 -15.23 24.62 53.28
#